data_2a37714bed43206791bfa0918ac9f82c
#
_entry.id   2a37714bed43206791bfa0918ac9f82c
#
_cell.length_a   1.000
_cell.length_b   1.000
_cell.length_c   1.000
_cell.angle_alpha   90.00
_cell.angle_beta   90.00
_cell.angle_gamma   90.00
#
_symmetry.space_group_name_H-M   'P 1'
#
loop_
_entity.id
_entity.type
_entity.pdbx_description
1 polymer ?
#
loop_
_entity_poly.entity_id
_entity_poly.type
_entity_poly.pdbx_seq_one_letter_code
_entity_poly.pdbx_strand_id
1 'polypeptide(L)'
;HSDCLLAAYLLKWRKMAGMKIAWYGTATLMLACGETRILIDPYLRQYQRDGAPLPLRELSAADAVVITHPHLDHFADIGAFLEAGIGNVYVSENGITHAAAQGIGVEAMHPLAAGDMFRVGEMTVRAHRSRHCRFDLWTVLSVLFSPRTYLRAKDAVALLRQTKKWKIRDDIFALEISGGGKRVIVLGSAGMDGGTEYPTGADLLVFPYQGRAGMHRYIQRFLRRFRPKAVMADHFDDAFPPLTHKMKMGKFVPSVKAFDPAVKAWVPKMGEWYEV
;
A
#
# COMPACT_ATOMS: atom_id res chain seq x y z
N HIS A 1 30.68 -32.68 -7.31
CA HIS A 1 29.73 -32.92 -6.19
C HIS A 1 29.15 -31.60 -5.60
N SER A 2 29.93 -30.49 -5.62
CA SER A 2 29.46 -29.18 -5.11
C SER A 2 28.36 -28.57 -5.96
N ASP A 3 28.45 -28.67 -7.28
CA ASP A 3 27.50 -28.05 -8.22
C ASP A 3 26.14 -28.72 -8.21
N CYS A 4 26.10 -30.04 -7.94
CA CYS A 4 24.84 -30.80 -7.84
C CYS A 4 24.07 -30.46 -6.54
N LEU A 5 24.78 -30.21 -5.43
CA LEU A 5 24.19 -29.77 -4.18
C LEU A 5 23.68 -28.33 -4.25
N LEU A 6 24.42 -27.46 -4.93
CA LEU A 6 23.98 -26.06 -5.17
C LEU A 6 22.77 -26.01 -6.10
N ALA A 7 22.76 -26.81 -7.18
CA ALA A 7 21.61 -26.94 -8.06
C ALA A 7 20.39 -27.54 -7.36
N ALA A 8 20.56 -28.55 -6.52
CA ALA A 8 19.48 -29.12 -5.71
C ALA A 8 18.99 -28.15 -4.64
N TYR A 9 19.89 -27.36 -4.03
CA TYR A 9 19.54 -26.29 -3.10
C TYR A 9 18.74 -25.19 -3.80
N LEU A 10 19.20 -24.71 -4.96
CA LEU A 10 18.50 -23.72 -5.78
C LEU A 10 17.16 -24.25 -6.31
N LEU A 11 17.06 -25.55 -6.69
CA LEU A 11 15.80 -26.19 -7.08
C LEU A 11 14.82 -26.35 -5.90
N LYS A 12 15.33 -26.60 -4.69
CA LYS A 12 14.51 -26.65 -3.47
C LYS A 12 13.96 -25.28 -3.13
N TRP A 13 14.72 -24.21 -3.30
CA TRP A 13 14.27 -22.83 -3.15
C TRP A 13 13.28 -22.43 -4.26
N ARG A 14 13.51 -22.84 -5.50
CA ARG A 14 12.57 -22.66 -6.62
C ARG A 14 11.21 -23.33 -6.39
N LYS A 15 11.18 -24.46 -5.70
CA LYS A 15 9.94 -25.21 -5.38
C LYS A 15 9.19 -24.68 -4.17
N MET A 16 9.80 -23.75 -3.38
CA MET A 16 9.21 -23.12 -2.19
C MET A 16 8.93 -21.62 -2.40
N ALA A 17 8.86 -21.13 -3.63
CA ALA A 17 8.58 -19.75 -3.93
C ALA A 17 7.08 -19.42 -3.73
N GLY A 18 6.62 -19.50 -2.50
CA GLY A 18 5.40 -18.84 -2.07
C GLY A 18 5.55 -17.31 -2.18
N MET A 19 4.44 -16.61 -2.30
CA MET A 19 4.45 -15.15 -2.24
C MET A 19 4.54 -14.70 -0.78
N LYS A 20 5.39 -13.69 -0.51
CA LYS A 20 5.55 -13.06 0.81
C LYS A 20 5.22 -11.58 0.73
N ILE A 21 4.82 -11.03 1.86
CA ILE A 21 4.52 -9.60 1.98
C ILE A 21 5.10 -9.06 3.29
N ALA A 22 5.66 -7.85 3.24
CA ALA A 22 6.06 -7.07 4.42
C ALA A 22 5.47 -5.66 4.36
N TRP A 23 5.13 -5.12 5.54
CA TRP A 23 4.62 -3.76 5.68
C TRP A 23 5.69 -2.86 6.31
N TYR A 24 5.87 -1.65 5.76
CA TYR A 24 6.90 -0.69 6.19
C TYR A 24 6.32 0.65 6.67
N GLY A 25 5.06 0.66 7.03
CA GLY A 25 4.36 1.86 7.51
C GLY A 25 3.46 2.48 6.45
N THR A 26 2.41 3.15 6.90
CA THR A 26 1.36 3.75 6.07
C THR A 26 0.86 2.76 5.01
N ALA A 27 1.01 3.03 3.73
CA ALA A 27 0.67 2.14 2.64
C ALA A 27 1.89 1.44 2.01
N THR A 28 3.10 1.63 2.57
CA THR A 28 4.33 1.05 2.01
C THR A 28 4.38 -0.45 2.24
N LEU A 29 4.37 -1.20 1.16
CA LEU A 29 4.40 -2.66 1.16
C LEU A 29 5.51 -3.17 0.24
N MET A 30 6.16 -4.26 0.64
CA MET A 30 7.03 -5.03 -0.23
C MET A 30 6.42 -6.41 -0.45
N LEU A 31 6.21 -6.80 -1.71
CA LEU A 31 5.86 -8.16 -2.10
C LEU A 31 7.09 -8.84 -2.69
N ALA A 32 7.26 -10.12 -2.37
CA ALA A 32 8.34 -10.95 -2.92
C ALA A 32 7.77 -12.29 -3.41
N CYS A 33 8.26 -12.74 -4.58
CA CYS A 33 7.97 -14.05 -5.15
C CYS A 33 9.22 -14.54 -5.88
N GLY A 34 9.82 -15.62 -5.41
CA GLY A 34 11.17 -16.01 -5.85
C GLY A 34 12.18 -14.90 -5.61
N GLU A 35 12.91 -14.51 -6.65
CA GLU A 35 13.85 -13.39 -6.58
C GLU A 35 13.19 -12.02 -6.86
N THR A 36 11.96 -12.03 -7.36
CA THR A 36 11.25 -10.80 -7.76
C THR A 36 10.68 -10.06 -6.57
N ARG A 37 10.87 -8.75 -6.52
CA ARG A 37 10.34 -7.84 -5.49
C ARG A 37 9.61 -6.67 -6.11
N ILE A 38 8.41 -6.39 -5.61
CA ILE A 38 7.61 -5.21 -5.98
C ILE A 38 7.39 -4.37 -4.72
N LEU A 39 7.75 -3.10 -4.78
CA LEU A 39 7.48 -2.11 -3.75
C LEU A 39 6.21 -1.32 -4.12
N ILE A 40 5.29 -1.15 -3.18
CA ILE A 40 4.04 -0.43 -3.38
C ILE A 40 4.01 0.78 -2.48
N ASP A 41 3.62 1.93 -3.05
CA ASP A 41 3.36 3.19 -2.36
C ASP A 41 4.47 3.58 -1.36
N PRO A 42 5.73 3.76 -1.81
CA PRO A 42 6.85 4.04 -0.92
C PRO A 42 6.76 5.44 -0.31
N TYR A 43 6.69 5.48 1.03
CA TYR A 43 6.58 6.72 1.80
C TYR A 43 7.58 6.72 2.94
N LEU A 44 8.53 7.69 2.95
CA LEU A 44 9.63 7.78 3.92
C LEU A 44 9.18 8.27 5.31
N ARG A 45 7.88 8.50 5.49
CA ARG A 45 7.28 8.85 6.79
C ARG A 45 7.89 10.11 7.43
N GLN A 46 8.33 11.06 6.60
CA GLN A 46 9.06 12.26 7.02
C GLN A 46 8.31 13.15 8.04
N TYR A 47 6.99 12.99 8.18
CA TYR A 47 6.17 13.72 9.16
C TYR A 47 6.02 12.96 10.49
N GLN A 48 6.44 11.71 10.55
CA GLN A 48 6.39 10.92 11.79
C GLN A 48 7.64 11.16 12.63
N ARG A 49 7.47 11.32 13.94
CA ARG A 49 8.56 11.61 14.86
C ARG A 49 9.05 10.40 15.65
N ASP A 50 8.28 9.34 15.64
CA ASP A 50 8.45 8.14 16.45
C ASP A 50 8.58 6.92 15.52
N GLY A 51 9.78 6.63 15.11
CA GLY A 51 10.06 5.45 14.31
C GLY A 51 11.49 5.44 13.78
N ALA A 52 12.04 4.25 13.60
CA ALA A 52 13.28 4.08 12.87
C ALA A 52 13.08 4.57 11.42
N PRO A 53 14.11 5.21 10.83
CA PRO A 53 14.05 5.55 9.41
C PRO A 53 13.83 4.29 8.58
N LEU A 54 13.07 4.41 7.51
CA LEU A 54 12.87 3.30 6.59
C LEU A 54 14.20 2.87 5.97
N PRO A 55 14.41 1.57 5.74
CA PRO A 55 15.63 1.04 5.12
C PRO A 55 15.61 1.33 3.61
N LEU A 56 15.81 2.60 3.23
CA LEU A 56 15.70 3.07 1.83
C LEU A 56 16.51 2.18 0.87
N ARG A 57 17.76 1.86 1.22
CA ARG A 57 18.63 1.02 0.39
C ARG A 57 18.05 -0.39 0.16
N GLU A 58 17.45 -0.99 1.19
CA GLU A 58 16.82 -2.31 1.09
C GLU A 58 15.55 -2.23 0.21
N LEU A 59 14.73 -1.22 0.44
CA LEU A 59 13.48 -1.02 -0.32
C LEU A 59 13.76 -0.66 -1.79
N SER A 60 14.84 0.08 -2.07
CA SER A 60 15.24 0.43 -3.43
C SER A 60 15.88 -0.73 -4.22
N ALA A 61 16.10 -1.88 -3.58
CA ALA A 61 16.47 -3.11 -4.27
C ALA A 61 15.28 -3.84 -4.92
N ALA A 62 14.09 -3.23 -4.94
CA ALA A 62 12.92 -3.76 -5.64
C ALA A 62 13.08 -3.64 -7.17
N ASP A 63 12.56 -4.61 -7.91
CA ASP A 63 12.58 -4.64 -9.38
C ASP A 63 11.64 -3.59 -9.99
N ALA A 64 10.60 -3.23 -9.25
CA ALA A 64 9.67 -2.18 -9.64
C ALA A 64 8.97 -1.55 -8.43
N VAL A 65 8.55 -0.29 -8.60
CA VAL A 65 7.59 0.41 -7.74
C VAL A 65 6.25 0.49 -8.45
N VAL A 66 5.16 0.23 -7.75
CA VAL A 66 3.79 0.42 -8.26
C VAL A 66 3.03 1.36 -7.33
N ILE A 67 2.54 2.45 -7.89
CA ILE A 67 1.82 3.48 -7.16
C ILE A 67 0.32 3.29 -7.34
N THR A 68 -0.39 3.10 -6.24
CA THR A 68 -1.86 2.95 -6.26
C THR A 68 -2.57 4.25 -6.59
N HIS A 69 -2.04 5.38 -6.12
CA HIS A 69 -2.48 6.73 -6.48
C HIS A 69 -1.45 7.78 -6.02
N PRO A 70 -1.30 8.89 -6.72
CA PRO A 70 -0.19 9.83 -6.51
C PRO A 70 -0.45 10.86 -5.41
N HIS A 71 -0.97 10.47 -4.25
CA HIS A 71 -1.07 11.34 -3.08
C HIS A 71 0.24 11.42 -2.29
N LEU A 72 0.31 12.37 -1.34
CA LEU A 72 1.51 12.69 -0.55
C LEU A 72 2.14 11.46 0.11
N ASP A 73 1.33 10.61 0.72
CA ASP A 73 1.72 9.42 1.49
C ASP A 73 1.90 8.15 0.65
N HIS A 74 1.82 8.27 -0.67
CA HIS A 74 2.00 7.16 -1.61
C HIS A 74 3.07 7.44 -2.66
N PHE A 75 3.33 8.73 -2.97
CA PHE A 75 4.14 9.07 -4.14
C PHE A 75 5.15 10.21 -3.91
N ALA A 76 4.97 11.09 -2.93
CA ALA A 76 5.79 12.30 -2.82
C ALA A 76 7.28 12.03 -2.61
N ASP A 77 7.65 10.89 -2.03
CA ASP A 77 9.03 10.51 -1.76
C ASP A 77 9.70 9.73 -2.92
N ILE A 78 9.01 9.56 -4.06
CA ILE A 78 9.49 8.73 -5.17
C ILE A 78 10.86 9.18 -5.71
N GLY A 79 11.15 10.49 -5.66
CA GLY A 79 12.45 11.03 -6.07
C GLY A 79 13.62 10.39 -5.33
N ALA A 80 13.51 10.21 -4.02
CA ALA A 80 14.54 9.55 -3.23
C ALA A 80 14.76 8.08 -3.61
N PHE A 81 13.71 7.38 -4.00
CA PHE A 81 13.81 5.99 -4.46
C PHE A 81 14.43 5.90 -5.87
N LEU A 82 14.13 6.84 -6.76
CA LEU A 82 14.79 6.94 -8.08
C LEU A 82 16.28 7.23 -7.92
N GLU A 83 16.67 8.18 -7.06
CA GLU A 83 18.06 8.47 -6.73
C GLU A 83 18.79 7.28 -6.11
N ALA A 84 18.07 6.44 -5.36
CA ALA A 84 18.61 5.22 -4.77
C ALA A 84 18.67 4.02 -5.75
N GLY A 85 18.24 4.21 -7.03
CA GLY A 85 18.44 3.24 -8.10
C GLY A 85 17.23 2.46 -8.58
N ILE A 86 16.00 2.82 -8.17
CA ILE A 86 14.78 2.24 -8.74
C ILE A 86 14.71 2.58 -10.23
N GLY A 87 14.63 1.55 -11.07
CA GLY A 87 14.61 1.68 -12.54
C GLY A 87 13.23 1.60 -13.19
N ASN A 88 12.18 1.20 -12.45
CA ASN A 88 10.83 1.05 -13.00
C ASN A 88 9.78 1.52 -11.98
N VAL A 89 9.01 2.54 -12.34
CA VAL A 89 7.91 3.08 -11.52
C VAL A 89 6.64 3.12 -12.34
N TYR A 90 5.61 2.40 -11.92
CA TYR A 90 4.29 2.40 -12.56
C TYR A 90 3.35 3.30 -11.78
N VAL A 91 2.87 4.35 -12.42
CA VAL A 91 2.01 5.37 -11.81
C VAL A 91 1.06 5.97 -12.84
N SER A 92 -0.07 6.56 -12.43
CA SER A 92 -0.99 7.21 -13.36
C SER A 92 -0.30 8.32 -14.18
N GLU A 93 -0.77 8.58 -15.39
CA GLU A 93 -0.28 9.66 -16.26
C GLU A 93 -0.27 11.03 -15.56
N ASN A 94 -1.33 11.31 -14.78
CA ASN A 94 -1.39 12.51 -13.94
C ASN A 94 -0.28 12.55 -12.88
N GLY A 95 0.09 11.40 -12.34
CA GLY A 95 1.22 11.27 -11.40
C GLY A 95 2.55 11.61 -12.06
N ILE A 96 2.81 11.11 -13.27
CA ILE A 96 4.02 11.41 -14.06
C ILE A 96 4.10 12.91 -14.34
N THR A 97 3.01 13.48 -14.87
CA THR A 97 2.93 14.93 -15.17
C THR A 97 3.21 15.77 -13.92
N HIS A 98 2.66 15.35 -12.78
CA HIS A 98 2.88 16.07 -11.52
C HIS A 98 4.31 15.93 -11.02
N ALA A 99 4.92 14.75 -11.09
CA ALA A 99 6.32 14.52 -10.72
C ALA A 99 7.26 15.42 -11.53
N ALA A 100 7.08 15.47 -12.86
CA ALA A 100 7.82 16.35 -13.74
C ALA A 100 7.69 17.83 -13.33
N ALA A 101 6.46 18.28 -13.01
CA ALA A 101 6.21 19.65 -12.54
C ALA A 101 6.86 19.96 -11.17
N GLN A 102 7.22 18.93 -10.39
CA GLN A 102 7.99 19.07 -9.15
C GLN A 102 9.51 18.94 -9.35
N GLY A 103 9.97 18.75 -10.59
CA GLY A 103 11.39 18.56 -10.91
C GLY A 103 11.92 17.17 -10.60
N ILE A 104 11.04 16.18 -10.44
CA ILE A 104 11.42 14.77 -10.26
C ILE A 104 11.63 14.17 -11.65
N GLY A 105 12.75 13.46 -11.87
CA GLY A 105 13.03 12.73 -13.11
C GLY A 105 11.94 11.68 -13.39
N VAL A 106 11.47 11.61 -14.63
CA VAL A 106 10.33 10.75 -15.01
C VAL A 106 10.72 9.64 -15.99
N GLU A 107 12.00 9.53 -16.33
CA GLU A 107 12.53 8.62 -17.35
C GLU A 107 12.27 7.14 -16.99
N ALA A 108 12.23 6.82 -15.70
CA ALA A 108 11.93 5.49 -15.18
C ALA A 108 10.42 5.27 -14.92
N MET A 109 9.57 6.23 -15.23
CA MET A 109 8.13 6.15 -14.96
C MET A 109 7.36 5.63 -16.17
N HIS A 110 6.47 4.69 -15.91
CA HIS A 110 5.59 4.06 -16.89
C HIS A 110 4.13 4.41 -16.55
N PRO A 111 3.35 4.90 -17.51
CA PRO A 111 1.95 5.21 -17.27
C PRO A 111 1.15 3.94 -16.92
N LEU A 112 0.28 4.07 -15.93
CA LEU A 112 -0.60 3.03 -15.45
C LEU A 112 -2.05 3.50 -15.51
N ALA A 113 -2.91 2.73 -16.16
CA ALA A 113 -4.34 2.99 -16.25
C ALA A 113 -5.17 1.82 -15.70
N ALA A 114 -6.43 2.09 -15.38
CA ALA A 114 -7.34 1.03 -14.97
C ALA A 114 -7.61 0.05 -16.11
N GLY A 115 -7.42 -1.24 -15.86
CA GLY A 115 -7.48 -2.32 -16.82
C GLY A 115 -6.11 -2.82 -17.28
N ASP A 116 -5.06 -2.03 -17.11
CA ASP A 116 -3.71 -2.43 -17.50
C ASP A 116 -3.24 -3.65 -16.71
N MET A 117 -2.45 -4.45 -17.41
CA MET A 117 -1.79 -5.63 -16.87
C MET A 117 -0.35 -5.69 -17.39
N PHE A 118 0.59 -5.84 -16.47
CA PHE A 118 2.01 -5.96 -16.82
C PHE A 118 2.70 -6.99 -15.94
N ARG A 119 3.93 -7.35 -16.32
CA ARG A 119 4.71 -8.36 -15.61
C ARG A 119 5.99 -7.76 -15.06
N VAL A 120 6.30 -8.12 -13.82
CA VAL A 120 7.59 -7.86 -13.18
C VAL A 120 8.15 -9.20 -12.71
N GLY A 121 9.17 -9.69 -13.37
CA GLY A 121 9.77 -11.00 -13.07
C GLY A 121 8.74 -12.13 -13.03
N GLU A 122 8.58 -12.74 -11.84
CA GLU A 122 7.65 -13.86 -11.60
C GLU A 122 6.23 -13.41 -11.23
N MET A 123 6.00 -12.10 -11.08
CA MET A 123 4.71 -11.54 -10.69
C MET A 123 4.01 -10.83 -11.85
N THR A 124 2.70 -10.96 -11.90
CA THR A 124 1.82 -10.20 -12.81
C THR A 124 1.00 -9.23 -11.97
N VAL A 125 0.96 -7.97 -12.38
CA VAL A 125 0.18 -6.90 -11.74
C VAL A 125 -0.94 -6.47 -12.68
N ARG A 126 -2.17 -6.37 -12.16
CA ARG A 126 -3.32 -5.79 -12.85
C ARG A 126 -3.88 -4.65 -12.01
N ALA A 127 -4.13 -3.51 -12.64
CA ALA A 127 -4.74 -2.34 -12.02
C ALA A 127 -6.25 -2.35 -12.23
N HIS A 128 -7.03 -2.38 -11.16
CA HIS A 128 -8.48 -2.21 -11.20
C HIS A 128 -8.84 -0.79 -10.76
N ARG A 129 -9.80 -0.15 -11.43
CA ARG A 129 -10.31 1.16 -11.01
C ARG A 129 -10.87 1.06 -9.59
N SER A 130 -10.49 2.02 -8.75
CA SER A 130 -10.95 2.12 -7.37
C SER A 130 -11.39 3.55 -7.06
N ARG A 131 -11.65 3.85 -5.78
CA ARG A 131 -11.99 5.20 -5.31
C ARG A 131 -11.34 5.49 -3.98
N HIS A 132 -11.10 6.77 -3.73
CA HIS A 132 -10.62 7.21 -2.43
C HIS A 132 -11.66 6.99 -1.32
N CYS A 133 -11.19 6.70 -0.11
CA CYS A 133 -12.04 6.66 1.07
C CYS A 133 -12.67 8.04 1.30
N ARG A 134 -13.97 8.09 1.47
CA ARG A 134 -14.66 9.31 1.88
C ARG A 134 -14.63 9.42 3.39
N PHE A 135 -13.99 10.46 3.90
CA PHE A 135 -14.00 10.76 5.34
C PHE A 135 -15.44 10.93 5.84
N ASP A 136 -15.75 10.34 6.98
CA ASP A 136 -17.00 10.62 7.65
C ASP A 136 -16.92 11.88 8.53
N LEU A 137 -18.07 12.43 8.89
CA LEU A 137 -18.16 13.65 9.69
C LEU A 137 -17.40 13.52 11.01
N TRP A 138 -17.47 12.36 11.66
CA TRP A 138 -16.78 12.12 12.94
C TRP A 138 -15.27 12.16 12.80
N THR A 139 -14.73 11.64 11.73
CA THR A 139 -13.29 11.74 11.41
C THR A 139 -12.89 13.20 11.23
N VAL A 140 -13.66 13.98 10.48
CA VAL A 140 -13.38 15.41 10.27
C VAL A 140 -13.46 16.19 11.59
N LEU A 141 -14.51 15.98 12.36
CA LEU A 141 -14.69 16.64 13.67
C LEU A 141 -13.58 16.25 14.65
N SER A 142 -13.13 14.99 14.65
CA SER A 142 -12.04 14.55 15.53
C SER A 142 -10.72 15.28 15.26
N VAL A 143 -10.46 15.67 14.02
CA VAL A 143 -9.29 16.48 13.64
C VAL A 143 -9.49 17.94 14.05
N LEU A 144 -10.66 18.51 13.75
CA LEU A 144 -10.99 19.92 14.03
C LEU A 144 -11.00 20.22 15.54
N PHE A 145 -11.47 19.30 16.37
CA PHE A 145 -11.54 19.46 17.82
C PHE A 145 -10.40 18.78 18.58
N SER A 146 -9.33 18.35 17.87
CA SER A 146 -8.17 17.74 18.53
C SER A 146 -7.27 18.79 19.17
N PRO A 147 -7.02 18.73 20.50
CA PRO A 147 -6.03 19.59 21.15
C PRO A 147 -4.65 19.50 20.51
N ARG A 148 -4.26 18.33 20.03
CA ARG A 148 -3.00 18.08 19.31
C ARG A 148 -2.89 18.93 18.04
N THR A 149 -3.98 19.13 17.28
CA THR A 149 -4.01 19.98 16.09
C THR A 149 -3.76 21.44 16.44
N TYR A 150 -4.36 21.94 17.52
CA TYR A 150 -4.17 23.32 17.98
C TYR A 150 -2.77 23.56 18.53
N LEU A 151 -2.27 22.67 19.38
CA LEU A 151 -0.92 22.78 19.96
C LEU A 151 0.19 22.73 18.89
N ARG A 152 -0.09 22.15 17.73
CA ARG A 152 0.83 22.03 16.61
C ARG A 152 0.26 22.68 15.33
N ALA A 153 -0.42 23.80 15.47
CA ALA A 153 -1.13 24.46 14.36
C ALA A 153 -0.19 24.81 13.18
N LYS A 154 1.05 25.21 13.43
CA LYS A 154 2.04 25.48 12.37
C LYS A 154 2.34 24.22 11.55
N ASP A 155 2.57 23.10 12.20
CA ASP A 155 2.81 21.80 11.55
C ASP A 155 1.55 21.36 10.76
N ALA A 156 0.37 21.53 11.35
CA ALA A 156 -0.91 21.21 10.69
C ALA A 156 -1.10 22.03 9.41
N VAL A 157 -0.85 23.33 9.45
CA VAL A 157 -0.95 24.22 8.27
C VAL A 157 0.08 23.84 7.20
N ALA A 158 1.34 23.60 7.61
CA ALA A 158 2.38 23.16 6.68
C ALA A 158 1.99 21.86 5.96
N LEU A 159 1.51 20.88 6.74
CA LEU A 159 1.07 19.59 6.21
C LEU A 159 -0.15 19.72 5.29
N LEU A 160 -1.15 20.54 5.63
CA LEU A 160 -2.30 20.81 4.76
C LEU A 160 -1.87 21.44 3.43
N ARG A 161 -0.84 22.29 3.43
CA ARG A 161 -0.27 22.84 2.18
C ARG A 161 0.38 21.75 1.34
N GLN A 162 1.13 20.84 1.98
CA GLN A 162 1.76 19.72 1.27
C GLN A 162 0.72 18.73 0.74
N THR A 163 -0.28 18.35 1.52
CA THR A 163 -1.35 17.48 1.03
C THR A 163 -2.13 18.12 -0.11
N LYS A 164 -2.34 19.45 -0.08
CA LYS A 164 -2.97 20.17 -1.19
C LYS A 164 -2.10 20.18 -2.45
N LYS A 165 -0.78 20.32 -2.30
CA LYS A 165 0.19 20.26 -3.41
C LYS A 165 0.15 18.89 -4.11
N TRP A 166 0.02 17.80 -3.35
CA TRP A 166 -0.04 16.43 -3.86
C TRP A 166 -1.47 15.90 -4.03
N LYS A 167 -2.49 16.75 -3.97
CA LYS A 167 -3.86 16.36 -4.26
C LYS A 167 -4.09 16.40 -5.77
N ILE A 168 -3.67 15.35 -6.43
CA ILE A 168 -3.81 15.17 -7.87
C ILE A 168 -5.20 14.62 -8.16
N ARG A 169 -5.84 15.10 -9.22
CA ARG A 169 -7.07 14.48 -9.73
C ARG A 169 -6.67 13.21 -10.45
N ASP A 170 -7.07 12.08 -9.92
CA ASP A 170 -6.34 10.85 -10.15
C ASP A 170 -7.22 9.64 -10.42
N ASP A 171 -6.63 8.69 -11.07
CA ASP A 171 -7.02 7.30 -11.06
C ASP A 171 -6.47 6.63 -9.80
N ILE A 172 -7.36 6.06 -9.01
CA ILE A 172 -7.02 5.28 -7.83
C ILE A 172 -7.17 3.82 -8.19
N PHE A 173 -6.18 3.01 -7.85
CA PHE A 173 -6.15 1.60 -8.20
C PHE A 173 -6.30 0.68 -6.98
N ALA A 174 -7.00 -0.42 -7.20
CA ALA A 174 -6.82 -1.64 -6.45
C ALA A 174 -5.92 -2.54 -7.31
N LEU A 175 -4.78 -2.97 -6.76
CA LEU A 175 -3.81 -3.78 -7.47
C LEU A 175 -4.08 -5.26 -7.21
N GLU A 176 -4.26 -6.05 -8.26
CA GLU A 176 -4.26 -7.50 -8.20
C GLU A 176 -2.88 -8.01 -8.61
N ILE A 177 -2.19 -8.68 -7.70
CA ILE A 177 -0.82 -9.16 -7.90
C ILE A 177 -0.83 -10.68 -7.76
N SER A 178 -0.39 -11.37 -8.82
CA SER A 178 -0.38 -12.82 -8.89
C SER A 178 1.05 -13.33 -9.12
N GLY A 179 1.45 -14.37 -8.40
CA GLY A 179 2.75 -15.02 -8.50
C GLY A 179 2.85 -16.22 -7.55
N GLY A 180 3.70 -17.21 -7.84
CA GLY A 180 3.89 -18.38 -6.98
C GLY A 180 2.61 -19.16 -6.65
N GLY A 181 1.60 -19.15 -7.54
CA GLY A 181 0.29 -19.76 -7.31
C GLY A 181 -0.60 -19.02 -6.31
N LYS A 182 -0.24 -17.80 -5.93
CA LYS A 182 -0.95 -16.94 -4.99
C LYS A 182 -1.47 -15.68 -5.66
N ARG A 183 -2.51 -15.08 -5.06
CA ARG A 183 -3.12 -13.83 -5.53
C ARG A 183 -3.39 -12.91 -4.35
N VAL A 184 -2.80 -11.72 -4.42
CA VAL A 184 -2.95 -10.64 -3.44
C VAL A 184 -3.72 -9.49 -4.08
N ILE A 185 -4.66 -8.90 -3.35
CA ILE A 185 -5.30 -7.64 -3.71
C ILE A 185 -4.85 -6.59 -2.72
N VAL A 186 -4.24 -5.53 -3.22
CA VAL A 186 -3.86 -4.35 -2.43
C VAL A 186 -4.81 -3.21 -2.78
N LEU A 187 -5.55 -2.71 -1.79
CA LEU A 187 -6.40 -1.55 -1.98
C LEU A 187 -5.59 -0.28 -1.72
N GLY A 188 -5.44 0.58 -2.72
CA GLY A 188 -4.76 1.86 -2.52
C GLY A 188 -5.50 2.81 -1.58
N SER A 189 -6.82 2.65 -1.47
CA SER A 189 -7.65 3.37 -0.50
C SER A 189 -8.89 2.57 -0.15
N ALA A 190 -9.53 2.87 1.00
CA ALA A 190 -10.76 2.21 1.43
C ALA A 190 -11.99 2.75 0.67
N GLY A 191 -11.95 2.72 -0.66
CA GLY A 191 -13.05 3.02 -1.56
C GLY A 191 -13.23 1.91 -2.60
N MET A 192 -14.40 1.84 -3.21
CA MET A 192 -14.70 0.92 -4.31
C MET A 192 -15.43 1.68 -5.41
N ASP A 193 -15.08 1.44 -6.66
CA ASP A 193 -15.85 1.92 -7.78
C ASP A 193 -17.05 0.99 -8.05
N GLY A 194 -18.23 1.59 -8.24
CA GLY A 194 -19.47 0.81 -8.39
C GLY A 194 -19.61 0.09 -9.73
N GLY A 195 -18.89 0.56 -10.75
CA GLY A 195 -18.90 -0.04 -12.08
C GLY A 195 -17.78 -1.06 -12.32
N THR A 196 -16.87 -1.24 -11.36
CA THR A 196 -15.73 -2.15 -11.51
C THR A 196 -16.07 -3.55 -10.98
N GLU A 197 -15.84 -4.56 -11.79
CA GLU A 197 -15.83 -5.95 -11.36
C GLU A 197 -14.48 -6.28 -10.73
N TYR A 198 -14.49 -6.49 -9.40
CA TYR A 198 -13.29 -6.90 -8.68
C TYR A 198 -13.19 -8.41 -8.58
N PRO A 199 -11.98 -8.99 -8.64
CA PRO A 199 -11.79 -10.41 -8.44
C PRO A 199 -12.17 -10.82 -7.00
N THR A 200 -12.70 -12.04 -6.84
CA THR A 200 -13.08 -12.61 -5.55
C THR A 200 -12.17 -13.78 -5.18
N GLY A 201 -12.12 -14.12 -3.89
CA GLY A 201 -11.39 -15.30 -3.41
C GLY A 201 -9.86 -15.17 -3.47
N ALA A 202 -9.32 -13.95 -3.41
CA ALA A 202 -7.87 -13.75 -3.29
C ALA A 202 -7.31 -14.43 -2.03
N ASP A 203 -6.06 -14.88 -2.10
CA ASP A 203 -5.39 -15.47 -0.95
C ASP A 203 -5.20 -14.44 0.16
N LEU A 204 -4.93 -13.17 -0.21
CA LEU A 204 -4.81 -12.06 0.71
C LEU A 204 -5.48 -10.79 0.15
N LEU A 205 -6.22 -10.10 1.02
CA LEU A 205 -6.65 -8.71 0.83
C LEU A 205 -5.85 -7.82 1.80
N VAL A 206 -5.13 -6.84 1.27
CA VAL A 206 -4.52 -5.76 2.06
C VAL A 206 -5.51 -4.60 2.12
N PHE A 207 -5.88 -4.21 3.34
CA PHE A 207 -6.98 -3.28 3.57
C PHE A 207 -6.53 -2.05 4.37
N PRO A 208 -6.61 -0.83 3.79
CA PRO A 208 -6.25 0.40 4.48
C PRO A 208 -7.27 0.72 5.58
N TYR A 209 -6.81 0.64 6.84
CA TYR A 209 -7.67 0.75 8.02
C TYR A 209 -7.69 2.16 8.60
N GLN A 210 -7.84 3.18 7.73
CA GLN A 210 -7.90 4.60 8.11
C GLN A 210 -8.95 5.36 7.30
N GLY A 211 -9.26 6.58 7.70
CA GLY A 211 -10.14 7.51 6.97
C GLY A 211 -11.58 7.57 7.48
N ARG A 212 -12.00 6.67 8.39
CA ARG A 212 -13.35 6.68 8.98
C ARG A 212 -13.34 6.24 10.45
N ALA A 213 -14.19 6.82 11.26
CA ALA A 213 -14.31 6.46 12.68
C ALA A 213 -14.79 5.01 12.89
N GLY A 214 -15.64 4.50 12.00
CA GLY A 214 -16.24 3.17 12.07
C GLY A 214 -15.60 2.10 11.20
N MET A 215 -14.26 2.11 10.99
CA MET A 215 -13.58 1.17 10.08
C MET A 215 -13.90 -0.30 10.33
N HIS A 216 -14.10 -0.71 11.59
CA HIS A 216 -14.46 -2.08 11.96
C HIS A 216 -15.82 -2.54 11.39
N ARG A 217 -16.76 -1.62 11.15
CA ARG A 217 -18.02 -1.90 10.45
C ARG A 217 -17.88 -1.71 8.95
N TYR A 218 -17.07 -0.73 8.54
CA TYR A 218 -16.90 -0.36 7.15
C TYR A 218 -16.21 -1.46 6.33
N ILE A 219 -15.27 -2.20 6.92
CA ILE A 219 -14.57 -3.33 6.27
C ILE A 219 -15.54 -4.42 5.78
N GLN A 220 -16.71 -4.61 6.44
CA GLN A 220 -17.67 -5.64 6.11
C GLN A 220 -18.14 -5.59 4.63
N ARG A 221 -18.22 -4.41 4.05
CA ARG A 221 -18.59 -4.24 2.64
C ARG A 221 -17.52 -4.76 1.69
N PHE A 222 -16.24 -4.65 2.08
CA PHE A 222 -15.10 -5.15 1.31
C PHE A 222 -15.01 -6.68 1.43
N LEU A 223 -15.20 -7.23 2.62
CA LEU A 223 -15.23 -8.67 2.83
C LEU A 223 -16.31 -9.34 1.99
N ARG A 224 -17.51 -8.75 1.94
CA ARG A 224 -18.60 -9.25 1.06
C ARG A 224 -18.25 -9.16 -0.42
N ARG A 225 -17.54 -8.11 -0.85
CA ARG A 225 -17.22 -7.88 -2.25
C ARG A 225 -16.06 -8.73 -2.74
N PHE A 226 -14.99 -8.86 -1.96
CA PHE A 226 -13.76 -9.55 -2.35
C PHE A 226 -13.70 -11.00 -1.90
N ARG A 227 -14.41 -11.38 -0.85
CA ARG A 227 -14.42 -12.74 -0.26
C ARG A 227 -13.01 -13.33 -0.14
N PRO A 228 -12.06 -12.65 0.53
CA PRO A 228 -10.68 -13.09 0.61
C PRO A 228 -10.53 -14.28 1.57
N LYS A 229 -9.47 -15.08 1.41
CA LYS A 229 -9.09 -16.14 2.37
C LYS A 229 -8.39 -15.56 3.61
N ALA A 230 -7.70 -14.43 3.45
CA ALA A 230 -7.02 -13.73 4.52
C ALA A 230 -7.09 -12.21 4.32
N VAL A 231 -6.97 -11.44 5.41
CA VAL A 231 -6.95 -9.98 5.41
C VAL A 231 -5.81 -9.46 6.28
N MET A 232 -4.97 -8.60 5.72
CA MET A 232 -3.95 -7.85 6.44
C MET A 232 -4.34 -6.37 6.47
N ALA A 233 -4.19 -5.72 7.64
CA ALA A 233 -4.37 -4.28 7.73
C ALA A 233 -3.13 -3.55 7.23
N ASP A 234 -3.32 -2.41 6.58
CA ASP A 234 -2.30 -1.40 6.34
C ASP A 234 -2.85 -0.01 6.66
N HIS A 235 -2.05 1.02 6.51
CA HIS A 235 -2.46 2.43 6.69
C HIS A 235 -3.23 2.69 8.01
N PHE A 236 -2.78 2.08 9.11
CA PHE A 236 -3.39 2.23 10.44
C PHE A 236 -2.52 3.04 11.41
N ASP A 237 -1.32 3.41 11.01
CA ASP A 237 -0.38 4.21 11.77
C ASP A 237 -0.68 5.72 11.68
N ASP A 238 0.13 6.54 12.32
CA ASP A 238 -0.02 8.00 12.32
C ASP A 238 0.75 8.62 11.15
N ALA A 239 0.21 8.52 9.94
CA ALA A 239 0.87 8.99 8.73
C ALA A 239 1.13 10.50 8.71
N PHE A 240 0.23 11.30 9.27
CA PHE A 240 0.22 12.77 9.18
C PHE A 240 0.01 13.46 10.53
N PRO A 241 0.90 13.30 11.53
CA PRO A 241 0.76 14.04 12.77
C PRO A 241 0.97 15.55 12.53
N PRO A 242 0.11 16.45 13.06
CA PRO A 242 -0.93 16.21 14.05
C PRO A 242 -2.33 15.93 13.50
N LEU A 243 -2.53 15.85 12.18
CA LEU A 243 -3.84 15.71 11.54
C LEU A 243 -4.39 14.29 11.63
N THR A 244 -3.54 13.29 11.76
CA THR A 244 -3.95 11.89 11.95
C THR A 244 -3.51 11.36 13.32
N HIS A 245 -3.92 10.17 13.62
CA HIS A 245 -3.48 9.40 14.77
C HIS A 245 -3.53 7.90 14.45
N LYS A 246 -2.73 7.13 15.16
CA LYS A 246 -2.74 5.68 15.04
C LYS A 246 -4.11 5.11 15.36
N MET A 247 -4.62 4.24 14.49
CA MET A 247 -5.93 3.61 14.65
C MET A 247 -5.93 2.56 15.78
N LYS A 248 -7.05 2.47 16.49
CA LYS A 248 -7.26 1.41 17.50
C LYS A 248 -7.57 0.09 16.80
N MET A 249 -6.60 -0.82 16.75
CA MET A 249 -6.69 -2.07 15.98
C MET A 249 -7.46 -3.21 16.69
N GLY A 250 -7.83 -3.08 17.96
CA GLY A 250 -8.47 -4.15 18.74
C GLY A 250 -9.78 -4.69 18.18
N LYS A 251 -10.47 -3.93 17.31
CA LYS A 251 -11.70 -4.36 16.63
C LYS A 251 -11.47 -4.91 15.22
N PHE A 252 -10.26 -4.84 14.67
CA PHE A 252 -9.99 -5.27 13.29
C PHE A 252 -10.20 -6.78 13.13
N VAL A 253 -9.40 -7.60 13.82
CA VAL A 253 -9.48 -9.07 13.75
C VAL A 253 -10.88 -9.58 14.14
N PRO A 254 -11.49 -9.14 15.27
CA PRO A 254 -12.86 -9.55 15.61
C PRO A 254 -13.88 -9.24 14.51
N SER A 255 -13.75 -8.11 13.81
CA SER A 255 -14.69 -7.75 12.73
C SER A 255 -14.55 -8.65 11.51
N VAL A 256 -13.33 -9.07 11.15
CA VAL A 256 -13.13 -10.05 10.07
C VAL A 256 -13.69 -11.41 10.47
N LYS A 257 -13.41 -11.86 11.69
CA LYS A 257 -13.92 -13.14 12.20
C LYS A 257 -15.44 -13.20 12.35
N ALA A 258 -16.06 -12.05 12.62
CA ALA A 258 -17.53 -11.94 12.65
C ALA A 258 -18.17 -12.04 11.26
N PHE A 259 -17.43 -11.75 10.18
CA PHE A 259 -17.87 -11.99 8.82
C PHE A 259 -17.77 -13.47 8.45
N ASP A 260 -16.60 -14.06 8.67
CA ASP A 260 -16.35 -15.49 8.46
C ASP A 260 -15.20 -15.93 9.39
N PRO A 261 -15.44 -16.87 10.31
CA PRO A 261 -14.42 -17.39 11.22
C PRO A 261 -13.23 -18.08 10.52
N ALA A 262 -13.41 -18.57 9.28
CA ALA A 262 -12.36 -19.22 8.51
C ALA A 262 -11.36 -18.20 7.92
N VAL A 263 -11.75 -16.95 7.68
CA VAL A 263 -10.88 -15.91 7.13
C VAL A 263 -9.80 -15.56 8.13
N LYS A 264 -8.53 -15.72 7.76
CA LYS A 264 -7.39 -15.27 8.57
C LYS A 264 -7.32 -13.75 8.60
N ALA A 265 -6.90 -13.15 9.72
CA ALA A 265 -6.74 -11.71 9.82
C ALA A 265 -5.60 -11.36 10.78
N TRP A 266 -4.79 -10.35 10.42
CA TRP A 266 -3.72 -9.86 11.29
C TRP A 266 -3.39 -8.38 11.02
N VAL A 267 -2.79 -7.77 12.04
CA VAL A 267 -2.18 -6.46 11.98
C VAL A 267 -0.68 -6.66 11.87
N PRO A 268 -0.03 -6.26 10.78
CA PRO A 268 1.39 -6.51 10.58
C PRO A 268 2.26 -5.67 11.53
N LYS A 269 3.46 -6.17 11.79
CA LYS A 269 4.55 -5.39 12.36
C LYS A 269 5.46 -4.88 11.25
N MET A 270 6.03 -3.71 11.44
CA MET A 270 6.90 -3.09 10.45
C MET A 270 8.13 -3.96 10.17
N GLY A 271 8.42 -4.19 8.89
CA GLY A 271 9.55 -4.97 8.41
C GLY A 271 9.45 -6.48 8.63
N GLU A 272 8.36 -6.98 9.24
CA GLU A 272 8.13 -8.42 9.40
C GLU A 272 7.52 -9.00 8.12
N TRP A 273 8.07 -10.12 7.65
CA TRP A 273 7.60 -10.83 6.47
C TRP A 273 6.54 -11.87 6.82
N TYR A 274 5.46 -11.91 6.04
CA TYR A 274 4.34 -12.85 6.17
C TYR A 274 4.17 -13.66 4.89
N GLU A 275 3.93 -14.95 5.04
CA GLU A 275 3.55 -15.82 3.92
C GLU A 275 2.07 -15.55 3.52
N VAL A 276 1.83 -15.50 2.21
CA VAL A 276 0.48 -15.31 1.63
C VAL A 276 -0.27 -16.63 1.53
#